data_4525f932d4675b61eab8af4f505b2c8d
#
_entry.id   4525f932d4675b61eab8af4f505b2c8d
#
_cell.length_a   1.000
_cell.length_b   1.000
_cell.length_c   1.000
_cell.angle_alpha   90.00
_cell.angle_beta   90.00
_cell.angle_gamma   90.00
#
_symmetry.space_group_name_H-M   'P 1'
#
loop_
_entity.id
_entity.type
_entity.pdbx_description
1 polymer ?
#
loop_
_entity_poly.entity_id
_entity_poly.type
_entity_poly.pdbx_seq_one_letter_code
_entity_poly.pdbx_strand_id
1 'polypeptide(L)'
;LPNATMIRSLIDLLRNLQSEEDCRLFLENIRWHGVPVCPHCGSKSEEHYKLTNGGVFRGLYKCKDCRERFTVTVGTMFEGSHIPLQKWFIAIYVFLAHKKGISSTQLHKDIAVTQKTAWFMLSRIRYSIRYNADIDFGDITQVDETYIGGKNKNRNAGKRLKNTRGRSLKLKAPVMGLLSDGKVYVEPIPKASKWILHGVINSLVPKGTTVVTDGWYGYKGLSENYVHKVVDHHRGEYVKGGYHTNSIEGFWSQLKRGIIGVYHLVTRKHLELYCDEFAYRYNTRNLTDGERFSQFLSIAKKRLRYRMLIL
;
A
#
# COMPACT_ATOMS: atom_id res chain seq x y z
N LEU A 1 -0.83 -1.89 -32.44
CA LEU A 1 -1.91 -1.24 -31.67
C LEU A 1 -1.56 0.21 -31.46
N PRO A 2 -2.49 1.18 -31.61
CA PRO A 2 -2.19 2.58 -31.36
C PRO A 2 -1.79 2.75 -29.88
N ASN A 3 -0.89 3.71 -29.64
CA ASN A 3 -0.31 4.13 -28.36
C ASN A 3 -1.20 3.78 -27.16
N ALA A 4 -0.66 3.07 -26.17
CA ALA A 4 -1.36 2.74 -24.94
C ALA A 4 -2.10 3.99 -24.45
N THR A 5 -3.44 3.96 -24.52
CA THR A 5 -4.28 5.11 -24.17
C THR A 5 -3.97 5.49 -22.74
N MET A 6 -3.29 6.61 -22.55
CA MET A 6 -2.89 7.09 -21.24
C MET A 6 -4.13 7.54 -20.49
N ILE A 7 -4.52 6.82 -19.45
CA ILE A 7 -5.63 7.21 -18.58
C ILE A 7 -5.18 8.37 -17.70
N ARG A 8 -5.65 9.58 -17.95
CA ARG A 8 -5.29 10.80 -17.21
C ARG A 8 -6.31 11.18 -16.16
N SER A 9 -7.57 10.77 -16.36
CA SER A 9 -8.69 11.10 -15.48
C SER A 9 -9.67 9.94 -15.35
N LEU A 10 -10.56 10.01 -14.36
CA LEU A 10 -11.66 9.05 -14.24
C LEU A 10 -12.60 9.08 -15.48
N ILE A 11 -12.78 10.25 -16.07
CA ILE A 11 -13.58 10.38 -17.29
C ILE A 11 -12.90 9.66 -18.46
N ASP A 12 -11.56 9.79 -18.59
CA ASP A 12 -10.82 9.06 -19.63
C ASP A 12 -10.93 7.55 -19.43
N LEU A 13 -10.86 7.07 -18.17
CA LEU A 13 -11.05 5.66 -17.84
C LEU A 13 -12.42 5.18 -18.31
N LEU A 14 -13.49 5.91 -17.99
CA LEU A 14 -14.85 5.55 -18.35
C LEU A 14 -15.10 5.59 -19.85
N ARG A 15 -14.46 6.51 -20.58
CA ARG A 15 -14.59 6.65 -22.03
C ARG A 15 -13.82 5.58 -22.81
N ASN A 16 -12.64 5.21 -22.33
CA ASN A 16 -11.75 4.30 -23.05
C ASN A 16 -11.92 2.83 -22.67
N LEU A 17 -12.47 2.53 -21.49
CA LEU A 17 -12.62 1.19 -20.94
C LEU A 17 -14.10 0.89 -20.66
N GLN A 18 -14.91 0.87 -21.72
CA GLN A 18 -16.35 0.74 -21.63
C GLN A 18 -16.83 -0.71 -21.48
N SER A 19 -16.11 -1.65 -22.07
CA SER A 19 -16.43 -3.08 -22.03
C SER A 19 -15.44 -3.88 -21.18
N GLU A 20 -15.85 -5.08 -20.79
CA GLU A 20 -14.95 -6.04 -20.14
C GLU A 20 -13.77 -6.42 -21.05
N GLU A 21 -13.98 -6.43 -22.35
CA GLU A 21 -12.95 -6.69 -23.35
C GLU A 21 -11.92 -5.56 -23.40
N ASP A 22 -12.34 -4.31 -23.42
CA ASP A 22 -11.42 -3.16 -23.39
C ASP A 22 -10.56 -3.20 -22.11
N CYS A 23 -11.18 -3.48 -20.98
CA CYS A 23 -10.48 -3.60 -19.70
C CYS A 23 -9.47 -4.75 -19.72
N ARG A 24 -9.82 -5.89 -20.30
CA ARG A 24 -8.96 -7.05 -20.46
C ARG A 24 -7.75 -6.73 -21.33
N LEU A 25 -7.98 -6.17 -22.52
CA LEU A 25 -6.93 -5.79 -23.46
C LEU A 25 -5.99 -4.75 -22.87
N PHE A 26 -6.54 -3.76 -22.14
CA PHE A 26 -5.75 -2.78 -21.44
C PHE A 26 -4.83 -3.42 -20.38
N LEU A 27 -5.36 -4.36 -19.59
CA LEU A 27 -4.59 -5.09 -18.59
C LEU A 27 -3.53 -5.99 -19.23
N GLU A 28 -3.85 -6.67 -20.32
CA GLU A 28 -2.92 -7.49 -21.11
C GLU A 28 -1.75 -6.64 -21.63
N ASN A 29 -2.05 -5.46 -22.14
CA ASN A 29 -1.01 -4.54 -22.63
C ASN A 29 -0.07 -4.08 -21.50
N ILE A 30 -0.61 -3.67 -20.35
CA ILE A 30 0.20 -3.24 -19.19
C ILE A 30 1.07 -4.40 -18.67
N ARG A 31 0.52 -5.61 -18.59
CA ARG A 31 1.22 -6.74 -17.97
C ARG A 31 2.15 -7.50 -18.91
N TRP A 32 1.77 -7.60 -20.17
CA TRP A 32 2.43 -8.47 -21.14
C TRP A 32 3.10 -7.71 -22.28
N HIS A 33 2.85 -6.40 -22.40
CA HIS A 33 3.42 -5.58 -23.48
C HIS A 33 3.22 -6.19 -24.87
N GLY A 34 2.01 -6.74 -25.11
CA GLY A 34 1.61 -7.33 -26.39
C GLY A 34 1.86 -8.83 -26.52
N VAL A 35 2.76 -9.44 -25.74
CA VAL A 35 3.07 -10.88 -25.84
C VAL A 35 2.62 -11.61 -24.58
N PRO A 36 1.63 -12.52 -24.66
CA PRO A 36 1.11 -13.23 -23.50
C PRO A 36 2.19 -14.00 -22.72
N VAL A 37 2.15 -13.90 -21.38
CA VAL A 37 3.08 -14.59 -20.47
C VAL A 37 2.31 -15.56 -19.60
N CYS A 38 2.66 -16.84 -19.65
CA CYS A 38 2.06 -17.86 -18.81
C CYS A 38 2.44 -17.65 -17.34
N PRO A 39 1.48 -17.47 -16.41
CA PRO A 39 1.78 -17.27 -14.99
C PRO A 39 2.25 -18.53 -14.27
N HIS A 40 2.12 -19.71 -14.88
CA HIS A 40 2.49 -21.01 -14.28
C HIS A 40 3.95 -21.37 -14.54
N CYS A 41 4.45 -21.17 -15.77
CA CYS A 41 5.82 -21.54 -16.15
C CYS A 41 6.68 -20.37 -16.63
N GLY A 42 6.12 -19.15 -16.74
CA GLY A 42 6.85 -17.97 -17.21
C GLY A 42 7.04 -17.91 -18.74
N SER A 43 6.56 -18.88 -19.51
CA SER A 43 6.69 -18.89 -20.97
C SER A 43 6.04 -17.66 -21.58
N LYS A 44 6.80 -16.93 -22.40
CA LYS A 44 6.38 -15.76 -23.16
C LYS A 44 6.28 -16.11 -24.63
N SER A 45 5.07 -16.08 -25.21
CA SER A 45 4.88 -16.47 -26.62
C SER A 45 3.56 -15.93 -27.19
N GLU A 46 3.61 -15.51 -28.44
CA GLU A 46 2.42 -15.20 -29.25
C GLU A 46 1.68 -16.47 -29.69
N GLU A 47 2.34 -17.63 -29.67
CA GLU A 47 1.81 -18.93 -30.10
C GLU A 47 1.04 -19.67 -28.99
N HIS A 48 0.75 -19.04 -27.86
CA HIS A 48 -0.17 -19.64 -26.90
C HIS A 48 -1.55 -19.82 -27.52
N TYR A 49 -2.15 -20.99 -27.30
CA TYR A 49 -3.45 -21.32 -27.91
C TYR A 49 -4.55 -20.43 -27.33
N LYS A 50 -5.25 -19.69 -28.18
CA LYS A 50 -6.45 -18.92 -27.81
C LYS A 50 -7.64 -19.86 -27.77
N LEU A 51 -8.22 -20.05 -26.58
CA LEU A 51 -9.39 -20.89 -26.39
C LEU A 51 -10.65 -20.06 -26.58
N THR A 52 -11.49 -20.45 -27.53
CA THR A 52 -12.77 -19.81 -27.83
C THR A 52 -13.93 -20.57 -27.21
N ASN A 53 -14.99 -19.84 -26.87
CA ASN A 53 -16.28 -20.43 -26.48
C ASN A 53 -17.33 -19.91 -27.46
N GLY A 54 -17.97 -20.80 -28.22
CA GLY A 54 -18.91 -20.41 -29.29
C GLY A 54 -18.25 -19.55 -30.38
N GLY A 55 -16.97 -19.80 -30.72
CA GLY A 55 -16.21 -19.01 -31.69
C GLY A 55 -15.64 -17.68 -31.16
N VAL A 56 -16.02 -17.26 -29.96
CA VAL A 56 -15.58 -15.97 -29.38
C VAL A 56 -14.43 -16.18 -28.39
N PHE A 57 -13.32 -15.47 -28.62
CA PHE A 57 -12.19 -15.41 -27.69
C PHE A 57 -12.44 -14.40 -26.56
N ARG A 58 -12.39 -14.86 -25.31
CA ARG A 58 -12.63 -14.04 -24.12
C ARG A 58 -11.41 -13.97 -23.18
N GLY A 59 -10.19 -14.07 -23.74
CA GLY A 59 -8.96 -13.92 -22.97
C GLY A 59 -8.48 -15.20 -22.27
N LEU A 60 -9.05 -16.37 -22.60
CA LEU A 60 -8.57 -17.65 -22.08
C LEU A 60 -7.52 -18.24 -23.01
N TYR A 61 -6.31 -18.39 -22.48
CA TYR A 61 -5.18 -19.01 -23.17
C TYR A 61 -4.88 -20.40 -22.62
N LYS A 62 -4.30 -21.26 -23.45
CA LYS A 62 -3.62 -22.49 -23.04
C LYS A 62 -2.14 -22.35 -23.38
N CYS A 63 -1.27 -22.54 -22.42
CA CYS A 63 0.17 -22.42 -22.61
C CYS A 63 0.67 -23.49 -23.60
N LYS A 64 1.52 -23.11 -24.55
CA LYS A 64 2.13 -24.06 -25.49
C LYS A 64 3.10 -25.02 -24.81
N ASP A 65 3.77 -24.58 -23.74
CA ASP A 65 4.81 -25.35 -23.06
C ASP A 65 4.23 -26.22 -21.94
N CYS A 66 3.66 -25.61 -20.89
CA CYS A 66 3.15 -26.37 -19.74
C CYS A 66 1.70 -26.88 -19.90
N ARG A 67 1.00 -26.50 -20.98
CA ARG A 67 -0.39 -26.87 -21.27
C ARG A 67 -1.45 -26.36 -20.28
N GLU A 68 -1.06 -25.62 -19.24
CA GLU A 68 -1.99 -25.01 -18.27
C GLU A 68 -2.81 -23.88 -18.90
N ARG A 69 -4.04 -23.71 -18.42
CA ARG A 69 -4.93 -22.64 -18.85
C ARG A 69 -4.69 -21.40 -18.02
N PHE A 70 -4.70 -20.23 -18.65
CA PHE A 70 -4.53 -18.97 -17.96
C PHE A 70 -5.26 -17.81 -18.62
N THR A 71 -5.52 -16.80 -17.85
CA THR A 71 -6.00 -15.48 -18.29
C THR A 71 -5.07 -14.41 -17.73
N VAL A 72 -5.21 -13.19 -18.17
CA VAL A 72 -4.45 -12.05 -17.66
C VAL A 72 -4.66 -11.80 -16.16
N THR A 73 -5.75 -12.30 -15.59
CA THR A 73 -6.08 -12.12 -14.16
C THR A 73 -5.41 -13.15 -13.25
N VAL A 74 -4.97 -14.29 -13.77
CA VAL A 74 -4.30 -15.34 -12.97
C VAL A 74 -2.99 -14.82 -12.38
N GLY A 75 -2.74 -15.11 -11.11
CA GLY A 75 -1.59 -14.61 -10.35
C GLY A 75 -1.69 -13.14 -9.94
N THR A 76 -2.83 -12.50 -10.14
CA THR A 76 -3.05 -11.10 -9.77
C THR A 76 -4.07 -10.94 -8.64
N MET A 77 -4.23 -9.70 -8.19
CA MET A 77 -5.31 -9.36 -7.26
C MET A 77 -6.72 -9.63 -7.84
N PHE A 78 -6.87 -9.70 -9.15
CA PHE A 78 -8.17 -9.93 -9.82
C PHE A 78 -8.55 -11.41 -9.87
N GLU A 79 -7.62 -12.32 -9.62
CA GLU A 79 -7.85 -13.77 -9.73
C GLU A 79 -9.03 -14.24 -8.88
N GLY A 80 -9.92 -15.01 -9.51
CA GLY A 80 -11.12 -15.56 -8.90
C GLY A 80 -12.12 -14.50 -8.43
N SER A 81 -12.12 -13.32 -9.03
CA SER A 81 -13.13 -12.29 -8.82
C SER A 81 -14.27 -12.45 -9.82
N HIS A 82 -15.51 -12.35 -9.31
CA HIS A 82 -16.71 -12.26 -10.16
C HIS A 82 -17.11 -10.81 -10.44
N ILE A 83 -16.37 -9.84 -9.90
CA ILE A 83 -16.58 -8.42 -10.15
C ILE A 83 -15.96 -8.05 -11.49
N PRO A 84 -16.65 -7.37 -12.39
CA PRO A 84 -16.12 -6.92 -13.67
C PRO A 84 -14.84 -6.08 -13.53
N LEU A 85 -13.89 -6.22 -14.46
CA LEU A 85 -12.64 -5.46 -14.45
C LEU A 85 -12.88 -3.95 -14.47
N GLN A 86 -13.91 -3.48 -15.19
CA GLN A 86 -14.27 -2.07 -15.20
C GLN A 86 -14.52 -1.54 -13.78
N LYS A 87 -15.30 -2.25 -12.96
CA LYS A 87 -15.55 -1.85 -11.56
C LYS A 87 -14.27 -1.89 -10.71
N TRP A 88 -13.39 -2.84 -10.97
CA TRP A 88 -12.08 -2.89 -10.35
C TRP A 88 -11.22 -1.69 -10.72
N PHE A 89 -11.19 -1.32 -11.99
CA PHE A 89 -10.38 -0.19 -12.47
C PHE A 89 -10.89 1.14 -11.91
N ILE A 90 -12.20 1.34 -11.87
CA ILE A 90 -12.81 2.50 -11.21
C ILE A 90 -12.43 2.53 -9.71
N ALA A 91 -12.57 1.39 -9.02
CA ALA A 91 -12.23 1.29 -7.60
C ALA A 91 -10.76 1.61 -7.34
N ILE A 92 -9.84 1.09 -8.15
CA ILE A 92 -8.40 1.34 -8.06
C ILE A 92 -8.11 2.83 -8.34
N TYR A 93 -8.67 3.37 -9.43
CA TYR A 93 -8.44 4.77 -9.79
C TYR A 93 -8.89 5.72 -8.66
N VAL A 94 -10.12 5.58 -8.20
CA VAL A 94 -10.68 6.39 -7.12
C VAL A 94 -9.89 6.19 -5.82
N PHE A 95 -9.53 4.95 -5.48
CA PHE A 95 -8.68 4.65 -4.32
C PHE A 95 -7.35 5.40 -4.39
N LEU A 96 -6.68 5.41 -5.53
CA LEU A 96 -5.36 6.02 -5.69
C LEU A 96 -5.42 7.56 -5.79
N ALA A 97 -6.44 8.12 -6.43
CA ALA A 97 -6.60 9.57 -6.62
C ALA A 97 -6.95 10.31 -5.31
N HIS A 98 -7.68 9.67 -4.39
CA HIS A 98 -8.07 10.32 -3.14
C HIS A 98 -6.91 10.41 -2.16
N LYS A 99 -6.40 11.61 -1.90
CA LYS A 99 -5.23 11.86 -1.01
C LYS A 99 -5.37 11.31 0.41
N LYS A 100 -6.59 11.20 0.95
CA LYS A 100 -6.87 10.70 2.31
C LYS A 100 -7.44 9.29 2.33
N GLY A 101 -7.60 8.65 1.15
CA GLY A 101 -8.27 7.36 1.02
C GLY A 101 -9.77 7.45 0.80
N ILE A 102 -10.41 6.30 0.66
CA ILE A 102 -11.87 6.18 0.48
C ILE A 102 -12.40 5.08 1.39
N SER A 103 -13.55 5.32 2.02
CA SER A 103 -14.23 4.31 2.84
C SER A 103 -14.96 3.29 1.97
N SER A 104 -15.12 2.06 2.49
CA SER A 104 -15.95 1.05 1.80
C SER A 104 -17.42 1.46 1.70
N THR A 105 -17.90 2.30 2.62
CA THR A 105 -19.24 2.87 2.61
C THR A 105 -19.44 3.88 1.48
N GLN A 106 -18.39 4.60 1.08
CA GLN A 106 -18.45 5.47 -0.10
C GLN A 106 -18.27 4.65 -1.37
N LEU A 107 -17.20 3.84 -1.45
CA LEU A 107 -16.88 3.08 -2.66
C LEU A 107 -18.04 2.17 -3.13
N HIS A 108 -18.77 1.53 -2.20
CA HIS A 108 -19.87 0.65 -2.58
C HIS A 108 -20.99 1.38 -3.36
N LYS A 109 -21.21 2.65 -3.02
CA LYS A 109 -22.19 3.51 -3.73
C LYS A 109 -21.65 3.91 -5.11
N ASP A 110 -20.36 4.28 -5.17
CA ASP A 110 -19.74 4.77 -6.40
C ASP A 110 -19.71 3.70 -7.51
N ILE A 111 -19.54 2.41 -7.15
CA ILE A 111 -19.41 1.31 -8.11
C ILE A 111 -20.56 0.30 -8.08
N ALA A 112 -21.63 0.58 -7.34
CA ALA A 112 -22.82 -0.26 -7.22
C ALA A 112 -22.50 -1.73 -6.92
N VAL A 113 -21.85 -1.98 -5.77
CA VAL A 113 -21.60 -3.30 -5.18
C VAL A 113 -22.07 -3.30 -3.72
N THR A 114 -22.04 -4.45 -3.01
CA THR A 114 -22.31 -4.44 -1.57
C THR A 114 -21.16 -3.80 -0.80
N GLN A 115 -21.44 -3.22 0.37
CA GLN A 115 -20.40 -2.63 1.23
C GLN A 115 -19.33 -3.69 1.63
N LYS A 116 -19.75 -4.93 1.90
CA LYS A 116 -18.83 -6.05 2.18
C LYS A 116 -17.91 -6.33 0.99
N THR A 117 -18.43 -6.29 -0.22
CA THR A 117 -17.65 -6.45 -1.45
C THR A 117 -16.66 -5.30 -1.61
N ALA A 118 -17.10 -4.06 -1.45
CA ALA A 118 -16.22 -2.88 -1.53
C ALA A 118 -15.09 -2.93 -0.48
N TRP A 119 -15.41 -3.35 0.75
CA TRP A 119 -14.40 -3.53 1.80
C TRP A 119 -13.35 -4.58 1.42
N PHE A 120 -13.79 -5.71 0.85
CA PHE A 120 -12.88 -6.76 0.38
C PHE A 120 -12.04 -6.31 -0.82
N MET A 121 -12.63 -5.55 -1.77
CA MET A 121 -11.90 -4.95 -2.88
C MET A 121 -10.81 -4.00 -2.37
N LEU A 122 -11.12 -3.08 -1.47
CA LEU A 122 -10.14 -2.18 -0.86
C LEU A 122 -9.03 -2.95 -0.12
N SER A 123 -9.36 -4.05 0.54
CA SER A 123 -8.38 -4.89 1.24
C SER A 123 -7.44 -5.59 0.23
N ARG A 124 -7.95 -6.05 -0.91
CA ARG A 124 -7.14 -6.61 -2.00
C ARG A 124 -6.20 -5.56 -2.61
N ILE A 125 -6.69 -4.34 -2.84
CA ILE A 125 -5.88 -3.24 -3.35
C ILE A 125 -4.73 -2.95 -2.38
N ARG A 126 -5.00 -2.78 -1.08
CA ARG A 126 -3.97 -2.55 -0.05
C ARG A 126 -2.95 -3.68 0.00
N TYR A 127 -3.42 -4.93 -0.03
CA TYR A 127 -2.54 -6.10 0.01
C TYR A 127 -1.59 -6.16 -1.20
N SER A 128 -2.04 -5.71 -2.38
CA SER A 128 -1.20 -5.67 -3.58
C SER A 128 -0.12 -4.59 -3.52
N ILE A 129 -0.31 -3.53 -2.74
CA ILE A 129 0.68 -2.46 -2.53
C ILE A 129 1.90 -2.96 -1.74
N ARG A 130 1.70 -3.87 -0.79
CA ARG A 130 2.66 -4.28 0.25
C ARG A 130 4.06 -4.68 -0.24
N TYR A 131 4.18 -5.15 -1.46
CA TYR A 131 5.41 -5.78 -1.96
C TYR A 131 6.26 -4.89 -2.86
N ASN A 132 6.05 -3.57 -2.85
CA ASN A 132 6.62 -2.69 -3.87
C ASN A 132 7.40 -1.49 -3.33
N ALA A 133 7.82 -1.53 -2.09
CA ALA A 133 8.69 -0.50 -1.56
C ALA A 133 10.17 -0.93 -1.71
N ASP A 134 10.75 -0.65 -2.87
CA ASP A 134 12.20 -0.65 -3.03
C ASP A 134 12.69 0.73 -2.57
N ILE A 135 13.20 0.81 -1.36
CA ILE A 135 13.67 2.05 -0.74
C ILE A 135 15.16 1.87 -0.42
N ASP A 136 15.97 2.73 -1.01
CA ASP A 136 17.36 2.85 -0.64
C ASP A 136 17.50 3.71 0.64
N PHE A 137 18.09 3.13 1.66
CA PHE A 137 18.38 3.80 2.94
C PHE A 137 19.85 4.25 3.04
N GLY A 138 20.49 4.57 1.88
CA GLY A 138 21.93 4.78 1.77
C GLY A 138 22.51 6.01 2.44
N ASP A 139 21.79 7.17 2.46
CA ASP A 139 22.40 8.45 2.89
C ASP A 139 21.95 8.87 4.30
N ILE A 140 20.81 9.55 4.36
CA ILE A 140 20.23 10.08 5.60
C ILE A 140 18.88 9.45 5.81
N THR A 141 18.72 8.71 6.88
CA THR A 141 17.47 8.06 7.24
C THR A 141 16.87 8.70 8.51
N GLN A 142 15.69 9.31 8.36
CA GLN A 142 14.90 9.76 9.50
C GLN A 142 14.13 8.57 10.06
N VAL A 143 14.16 8.38 11.37
CA VAL A 143 13.48 7.28 12.06
C VAL A 143 12.63 7.84 13.19
N ASP A 144 11.38 7.42 13.26
CA ASP A 144 10.45 7.81 14.32
C ASP A 144 9.38 6.74 14.51
N GLU A 145 8.71 6.76 15.66
CA GLU A 145 7.56 5.92 15.90
C GLU A 145 6.31 6.73 16.26
N THR A 146 5.16 6.19 15.87
CA THR A 146 3.88 6.77 16.24
C THR A 146 2.92 5.71 16.78
N TYR A 147 1.84 6.14 17.41
CA TYR A 147 0.84 5.28 18.04
C TYR A 147 -0.52 5.50 17.38
N ILE A 148 -1.03 4.46 16.74
CA ILE A 148 -2.33 4.46 16.04
C ILE A 148 -3.37 3.76 16.91
N GLY A 149 -4.51 4.40 17.13
CA GLY A 149 -5.63 3.85 17.88
C GLY A 149 -6.57 4.90 18.45
N GLY A 150 -7.62 4.43 19.11
CA GLY A 150 -8.66 5.28 19.68
C GLY A 150 -8.23 6.03 20.94
N LYS A 151 -8.90 7.14 21.22
CA LYS A 151 -8.75 7.89 22.46
C LYS A 151 -9.67 7.31 23.52
N ASN A 152 -9.16 6.99 24.72
CA ASN A 152 -9.95 6.43 25.83
C ASN A 152 -11.13 7.34 26.26
N LYS A 153 -10.96 8.68 26.14
CA LYS A 153 -12.02 9.64 26.44
C LYS A 153 -13.27 9.50 25.57
N ASN A 154 -13.11 8.95 24.35
CA ASN A 154 -14.20 8.74 23.41
C ASN A 154 -14.97 7.41 23.66
N ARG A 155 -14.59 6.64 24.68
CA ARG A 155 -15.29 5.43 25.08
C ARG A 155 -16.38 5.75 26.08
N ASN A 156 -17.46 4.96 26.08
CA ASN A 156 -18.50 5.03 27.11
C ASN A 156 -17.86 4.94 28.50
N ALA A 157 -18.37 5.67 29.47
CA ALA A 157 -17.78 5.79 30.80
C ALA A 157 -17.45 4.44 31.44
N GLY A 158 -18.39 3.49 31.43
CA GLY A 158 -18.20 2.13 31.97
C GLY A 158 -17.22 1.23 31.20
N LYS A 159 -16.80 1.63 29.98
CA LYS A 159 -15.81 0.90 29.16
C LYS A 159 -14.44 1.58 29.08
N ARG A 160 -14.21 2.61 29.88
CA ARG A 160 -12.92 3.30 29.95
C ARG A 160 -11.89 2.44 30.67
N LEU A 161 -10.69 2.34 30.09
CA LEU A 161 -9.59 1.56 30.65
C LEU A 161 -8.68 2.46 31.52
N LYS A 162 -8.14 1.92 32.62
CA LYS A 162 -7.11 2.59 33.42
C LYS A 162 -5.74 2.51 32.71
N ASN A 163 -4.87 3.47 32.99
CA ASN A 163 -3.48 3.52 32.50
C ASN A 163 -3.37 3.43 30.97
N THR A 164 -4.05 4.34 30.24
CA THR A 164 -4.08 4.40 28.78
C THR A 164 -3.36 5.63 28.21
N ARG A 165 -2.62 6.39 29.03
CA ARG A 165 -1.90 7.60 28.62
C ARG A 165 -0.59 7.27 27.90
N GLY A 166 -0.08 8.22 27.13
CA GLY A 166 1.22 8.11 26.46
C GLY A 166 1.33 6.91 25.51
N ARG A 167 2.37 6.12 25.66
CA ARG A 167 2.75 4.95 24.86
C ARG A 167 2.03 3.63 25.26
N SER A 168 0.88 3.72 25.95
CA SER A 168 0.14 2.53 26.38
C SER A 168 -0.38 1.71 25.20
N LEU A 169 -0.09 0.42 25.18
CA LEU A 169 -0.51 -0.55 24.17
C LEU A 169 -1.97 -0.99 24.32
N LYS A 170 -2.67 -0.60 25.40
CA LYS A 170 -4.05 -1.06 25.66
C LYS A 170 -5.05 -0.63 24.56
N LEU A 171 -4.86 0.56 24.00
CA LEU A 171 -5.76 1.14 22.99
C LEU A 171 -5.06 1.54 21.70
N LYS A 172 -3.74 1.48 21.66
CA LYS A 172 -2.94 1.93 20.52
C LYS A 172 -1.98 0.84 20.09
N ALA A 173 -1.68 0.81 18.81
CA ALA A 173 -0.62 0.00 18.23
C ALA A 173 0.54 0.93 17.84
N PRO A 174 1.77 0.63 18.22
CA PRO A 174 2.93 1.39 17.76
C PRO A 174 3.22 1.03 16.31
N VAL A 175 3.62 2.03 15.55
CA VAL A 175 4.02 1.93 14.16
C VAL A 175 5.36 2.62 14.03
N MET A 176 6.34 1.94 13.47
CA MET A 176 7.66 2.47 13.17
C MET A 176 7.73 2.93 11.73
N GLY A 177 8.44 4.00 11.49
CA GLY A 177 8.70 4.53 10.15
C GLY A 177 10.14 4.89 9.94
N LEU A 178 10.62 4.65 8.74
CA LEU A 178 11.94 5.06 8.25
C LEU A 178 11.74 5.85 6.96
N LEU A 179 12.33 7.04 6.87
CA LEU A 179 12.21 7.90 5.70
C LEU A 179 13.58 8.27 5.19
N SER A 180 13.87 7.93 3.94
CA SER A 180 15.11 8.27 3.24
C SER A 180 14.77 8.70 1.81
N ASP A 181 15.49 9.66 1.28
CA ASP A 181 15.34 10.19 -0.08
C ASP A 181 13.86 10.44 -0.49
N GLY A 182 13.10 11.03 0.44
CA GLY A 182 11.70 11.36 0.20
C GLY A 182 10.75 10.16 0.06
N LYS A 183 11.19 8.94 0.36
CA LYS A 183 10.38 7.73 0.43
C LYS A 183 10.28 7.23 1.87
N VAL A 184 9.16 6.62 2.22
CA VAL A 184 8.91 6.12 3.57
C VAL A 184 8.61 4.63 3.57
N TYR A 185 9.24 3.92 4.49
CA TYR A 185 8.89 2.57 4.92
C TYR A 185 8.16 2.64 6.26
N VAL A 186 7.13 1.84 6.44
CA VAL A 186 6.30 1.88 7.65
C VAL A 186 5.82 0.49 8.00
N GLU A 187 5.96 0.10 9.26
CA GLU A 187 5.41 -1.16 9.75
C GLU A 187 4.85 -1.05 11.17
N PRO A 188 3.75 -1.73 11.48
CA PRO A 188 3.31 -1.94 12.85
C PRO A 188 4.29 -2.84 13.60
N ILE A 189 4.69 -2.41 14.80
CA ILE A 189 5.58 -3.18 15.66
C ILE A 189 4.83 -3.66 16.92
N PRO A 190 5.23 -4.79 17.54
CA PRO A 190 4.58 -5.29 18.74
C PRO A 190 4.68 -4.29 19.91
N LYS A 191 5.87 -3.70 20.07
CA LYS A 191 6.22 -2.77 21.14
C LYS A 191 7.36 -1.87 20.67
N ALA A 192 7.31 -0.58 20.96
CA ALA A 192 8.43 0.32 20.75
C ALA A 192 9.44 0.12 21.90
N SER A 193 10.33 -0.82 21.76
CA SER A 193 11.46 -1.08 22.69
C SER A 193 12.78 -0.99 21.93
N LYS A 194 13.88 -0.63 22.64
CA LYS A 194 15.21 -0.52 22.06
C LYS A 194 15.54 -1.70 21.13
N TRP A 195 15.35 -2.92 21.60
CA TRP A 195 15.69 -4.13 20.85
C TRP A 195 14.89 -4.27 19.54
N ILE A 196 13.58 -4.01 19.57
CA ILE A 196 12.73 -4.10 18.35
C ILE A 196 13.09 -2.99 17.37
N LEU A 197 13.23 -1.74 17.83
CA LEU A 197 13.57 -0.61 16.98
C LEU A 197 14.93 -0.80 16.30
N HIS A 198 15.96 -1.20 17.09
CA HIS A 198 17.29 -1.49 16.55
C HIS A 198 17.23 -2.67 15.56
N GLY A 199 16.43 -3.70 15.83
CA GLY A 199 16.24 -4.84 14.92
C GLY A 199 15.74 -4.41 13.55
N VAL A 200 14.70 -3.55 13.51
CA VAL A 200 14.17 -3.01 12.26
C VAL A 200 15.18 -2.14 11.53
N ILE A 201 15.84 -1.21 12.25
CA ILE A 201 16.86 -0.35 11.66
C ILE A 201 17.99 -1.19 11.06
N ASN A 202 18.54 -2.14 11.83
CA ASN A 202 19.64 -2.98 11.39
C ASN A 202 19.29 -3.89 10.19
N SER A 203 18.01 -4.23 10.00
CA SER A 203 17.57 -5.05 8.88
C SER A 203 17.39 -4.28 7.57
N LEU A 204 17.21 -2.96 7.64
CA LEU A 204 16.86 -2.13 6.50
C LEU A 204 17.94 -1.11 6.14
N VAL A 205 18.63 -0.55 7.13
CA VAL A 205 19.57 0.56 6.97
C VAL A 205 21.01 0.02 6.93
N PRO A 206 21.79 0.33 5.89
CA PRO A 206 23.21 -0.05 5.85
C PRO A 206 23.99 0.56 7.02
N LYS A 207 24.91 -0.22 7.61
CA LYS A 207 25.79 0.27 8.67
C LYS A 207 26.66 1.43 8.18
N GLY A 208 26.95 2.37 9.06
CA GLY A 208 27.77 3.55 8.76
C GLY A 208 26.99 4.74 8.16
N THR A 209 25.72 4.55 7.76
CA THR A 209 24.89 5.65 7.27
C THR A 209 24.44 6.58 8.38
N THR A 210 23.94 7.77 8.01
CA THR A 210 23.42 8.73 8.97
C THR A 210 21.98 8.40 9.35
N VAL A 211 21.73 8.14 10.64
CA VAL A 211 20.38 7.93 11.20
C VAL A 211 20.01 9.10 12.08
N VAL A 212 18.86 9.72 11.78
CA VAL A 212 18.31 10.88 12.51
C VAL A 212 17.07 10.45 13.29
N THR A 213 17.08 10.68 14.62
CA THR A 213 15.95 10.33 15.50
C THR A 213 15.59 11.49 16.40
N ASP A 214 14.44 11.38 17.10
CA ASP A 214 14.17 12.19 18.28
C ASP A 214 15.08 11.80 19.48
N GLY A 215 14.97 12.55 20.59
CA GLY A 215 15.73 12.30 21.80
C GLY A 215 15.25 11.11 22.65
N TRP A 216 14.37 10.25 22.14
CA TRP A 216 13.81 9.18 22.94
C TRP A 216 14.83 8.07 23.27
N TYR A 217 14.80 7.60 24.51
CA TYR A 217 15.73 6.57 25.03
C TYR A 217 15.78 5.28 24.22
N GLY A 218 14.70 4.92 23.52
CA GLY A 218 14.63 3.72 22.67
C GLY A 218 15.68 3.67 21.56
N TYR A 219 16.23 4.81 21.18
CA TYR A 219 17.28 4.94 20.14
C TYR A 219 18.71 4.99 20.69
N LYS A 220 18.89 4.95 22.03
CA LYS A 220 20.23 4.99 22.65
C LYS A 220 21.07 3.79 22.23
N GLY A 221 22.32 4.05 21.76
CA GLY A 221 23.27 3.03 21.31
C GLY A 221 23.28 2.81 19.80
N LEU A 222 22.48 3.53 19.00
CA LEU A 222 22.58 3.47 17.53
C LEU A 222 23.94 3.95 17.02
N SER A 223 24.64 4.80 17.76
CA SER A 223 26.00 5.29 17.42
C SER A 223 27.05 4.19 17.31
N GLU A 224 26.78 2.99 17.79
CA GLU A 224 27.66 1.83 17.62
C GLU A 224 27.74 1.35 16.15
N ASN A 225 26.67 1.53 15.39
CA ASN A 225 26.58 1.06 14.01
C ASN A 225 26.33 2.18 12.99
N TYR A 226 25.91 3.38 13.41
CA TYR A 226 25.44 4.48 12.55
C TYR A 226 26.02 5.84 12.96
N VAL A 227 26.08 6.78 12.04
CA VAL A 227 26.28 8.19 12.37
C VAL A 227 24.96 8.73 12.96
N HIS A 228 24.77 8.51 14.26
CA HIS A 228 23.51 8.84 14.93
C HIS A 228 23.41 10.33 15.24
N LYS A 229 22.41 11.00 14.68
CA LYS A 229 22.07 12.40 14.94
C LYS A 229 20.75 12.49 15.70
N VAL A 230 20.76 13.22 16.81
CA VAL A 230 19.59 13.37 17.67
C VAL A 230 19.09 14.82 17.59
N VAL A 231 17.78 14.98 17.29
CA VAL A 231 17.06 16.27 17.30
C VAL A 231 16.13 16.29 18.50
N ASP A 232 16.38 17.17 19.46
CA ASP A 232 15.64 17.17 20.74
C ASP A 232 14.46 18.17 20.69
N HIS A 233 13.29 17.69 20.31
CA HIS A 233 12.05 18.46 20.28
C HIS A 233 11.64 18.99 21.67
N HIS A 234 12.05 18.34 22.78
CA HIS A 234 11.74 18.82 24.12
C HIS A 234 12.48 20.10 24.47
N ARG A 235 13.61 20.35 23.80
CA ARG A 235 14.40 21.59 23.93
C ARG A 235 14.03 22.63 22.87
N GLY A 236 13.01 22.38 22.07
CA GLY A 236 12.60 23.27 20.96
C GLY A 236 13.55 23.20 19.75
N GLU A 237 14.43 22.23 19.69
CA GLU A 237 15.31 21.99 18.53
C GLU A 237 14.53 21.20 17.48
N TYR A 238 14.11 21.84 16.39
CA TYR A 238 13.46 21.18 15.25
C TYR A 238 14.42 20.84 14.11
N VAL A 239 15.58 21.53 14.08
CA VAL A 239 16.66 21.32 13.12
C VAL A 239 17.98 21.49 13.85
N LYS A 240 18.90 20.54 13.69
CA LYS A 240 20.25 20.59 14.28
C LYS A 240 21.31 20.23 13.23
N GLY A 241 22.14 21.21 12.87
CA GLY A 241 23.18 21.01 11.86
C GLY A 241 22.65 20.52 10.50
N GLY A 242 21.46 20.96 10.09
CA GLY A 242 20.80 20.55 8.87
C GLY A 242 19.97 19.24 8.98
N TYR A 243 20.07 18.53 10.10
CA TYR A 243 19.29 17.29 10.34
C TYR A 243 17.97 17.61 11.01
N HIS A 244 16.91 16.89 10.62
CA HIS A 244 15.55 17.05 11.17
C HIS A 244 14.73 15.76 11.05
N THR A 245 13.60 15.67 11.74
CA THR A 245 12.60 14.61 11.63
C THR A 245 11.27 15.10 11.05
N ASN A 246 11.22 16.33 10.53
CA ASN A 246 10.01 16.99 10.08
C ASN A 246 9.29 16.23 8.94
N SER A 247 10.04 15.55 8.07
CA SER A 247 9.45 14.84 6.92
C SER A 247 8.67 13.62 7.38
N ILE A 248 9.21 12.84 8.30
CA ILE A 248 8.51 11.67 8.85
C ILE A 248 7.34 12.09 9.75
N GLU A 249 7.46 13.18 10.49
CA GLU A 249 6.33 13.76 11.25
C GLU A 249 5.20 14.23 10.34
N GLY A 250 5.55 14.85 9.20
CA GLY A 250 4.61 15.22 8.14
C GLY A 250 3.86 14.00 7.60
N PHE A 251 4.56 12.87 7.38
CA PHE A 251 3.95 11.62 7.00
C PHE A 251 2.98 11.08 8.08
N TRP A 252 3.37 11.09 9.36
CA TRP A 252 2.47 10.69 10.45
C TRP A 252 1.19 11.52 10.51
N SER A 253 1.31 12.80 10.23
CA SER A 253 0.17 13.70 10.15
C SER A 253 -0.81 13.28 9.05
N GLN A 254 -0.31 12.86 7.87
CA GLN A 254 -1.14 12.36 6.77
C GLN A 254 -1.81 11.03 7.14
N LEU A 255 -1.06 10.05 7.65
CA LEU A 255 -1.57 8.76 8.11
C LEU A 255 -2.69 8.93 9.15
N LYS A 256 -2.44 9.73 10.19
CA LYS A 256 -3.43 9.96 11.27
C LYS A 256 -4.69 10.66 10.75
N ARG A 257 -4.56 11.66 9.87
CA ARG A 257 -5.71 12.34 9.26
C ARG A 257 -6.57 11.40 8.41
N GLY A 258 -5.95 10.50 7.65
CA GLY A 258 -6.67 9.49 6.88
C GLY A 258 -7.38 8.47 7.77
N ILE A 259 -6.69 7.93 8.78
CA ILE A 259 -7.29 6.97 9.72
C ILE A 259 -8.45 7.60 10.50
N ILE A 260 -8.27 8.78 11.04
CA ILE A 260 -9.31 9.43 11.88
C ILE A 260 -10.46 9.96 11.02
N GLY A 261 -10.15 10.58 9.87
CA GLY A 261 -11.15 11.31 9.07
C GLY A 261 -11.92 10.44 8.08
N VAL A 262 -11.34 9.31 7.62
CA VAL A 262 -11.95 8.46 6.58
C VAL A 262 -12.31 7.08 7.13
N TYR A 263 -11.38 6.44 7.83
CA TYR A 263 -11.57 5.06 8.29
C TYR A 263 -12.11 4.96 9.71
N HIS A 264 -12.03 6.04 10.49
CA HIS A 264 -12.45 6.19 11.90
C HIS A 264 -11.73 5.24 12.86
N LEU A 265 -11.69 3.94 12.56
CA LEU A 265 -11.04 2.91 13.36
C LEU A 265 -10.40 1.86 12.47
N VAL A 266 -9.14 1.55 12.78
CA VAL A 266 -8.42 0.42 12.18
C VAL A 266 -7.97 -0.52 13.29
N THR A 267 -8.31 -1.80 13.17
CA THR A 267 -7.87 -2.82 14.13
C THR A 267 -6.39 -3.13 13.95
N ARG A 268 -5.70 -3.61 14.98
CA ARG A 268 -4.29 -4.02 14.91
C ARG A 268 -4.04 -5.04 13.81
N LYS A 269 -4.96 -5.98 13.63
CA LYS A 269 -4.92 -7.03 12.61
C LYS A 269 -4.76 -6.49 11.19
N HIS A 270 -5.41 -5.37 10.88
CA HIS A 270 -5.44 -4.79 9.55
C HIS A 270 -4.55 -3.55 9.41
N LEU A 271 -3.92 -3.10 10.50
CA LEU A 271 -3.19 -1.82 10.53
C LEU A 271 -2.06 -1.77 9.49
N GLU A 272 -1.38 -2.89 9.27
CA GLU A 272 -0.31 -3.00 8.28
C GLU A 272 -0.80 -2.63 6.87
N LEU A 273 -1.97 -3.12 6.44
CA LEU A 273 -2.54 -2.79 5.13
C LEU A 273 -2.79 -1.28 4.94
N TYR A 274 -3.12 -0.59 6.03
CA TYR A 274 -3.31 0.87 5.98
C TYR A 274 -1.98 1.63 6.04
N CYS A 275 -0.99 1.11 6.76
CA CYS A 275 0.37 1.64 6.71
C CYS A 275 0.92 1.57 5.29
N ASP A 276 0.78 0.43 4.61
CA ASP A 276 1.20 0.22 3.23
C ASP A 276 0.46 1.18 2.27
N GLU A 277 -0.84 1.39 2.46
CA GLU A 277 -1.63 2.36 1.67
C GLU A 277 -1.04 3.77 1.76
N PHE A 278 -0.78 4.26 2.97
CA PHE A 278 -0.30 5.63 3.16
C PHE A 278 1.17 5.79 2.75
N ALA A 279 2.00 4.75 2.95
CA ALA A 279 3.37 4.72 2.44
C ALA A 279 3.38 4.79 0.91
N TYR A 280 2.56 4.00 0.23
CA TYR A 280 2.45 4.03 -1.23
C TYR A 280 2.01 5.41 -1.74
N ARG A 281 1.00 6.05 -1.12
CA ARG A 281 0.56 7.40 -1.46
C ARG A 281 1.67 8.43 -1.31
N TYR A 282 2.43 8.34 -0.22
CA TYR A 282 3.55 9.23 0.04
C TYR A 282 4.68 9.02 -0.98
N ASN A 283 5.04 7.79 -1.23
CA ASN A 283 6.14 7.42 -2.12
C ASN A 283 5.83 7.70 -3.61
N THR A 284 4.55 7.74 -3.97
CA THR A 284 4.10 8.05 -5.34
C THR A 284 3.48 9.45 -5.47
N ARG A 285 3.70 10.35 -4.51
CA ARG A 285 3.05 11.68 -4.49
C ARG A 285 3.40 12.58 -5.67
N ASN A 286 4.54 12.35 -6.29
CA ASN A 286 5.02 13.11 -7.44
C ASN A 286 4.45 12.60 -8.77
N LEU A 287 3.79 11.43 -8.77
CA LEU A 287 3.12 10.89 -9.95
C LEU A 287 1.72 11.52 -10.11
N THR A 288 1.32 11.70 -11.35
CA THR A 288 -0.09 11.98 -11.68
C THR A 288 -0.98 10.79 -11.31
N ASP A 289 -2.29 11.00 -11.20
CA ASP A 289 -3.23 9.93 -10.87
C ASP A 289 -3.24 8.81 -11.92
N GLY A 290 -3.08 9.17 -13.20
CA GLY A 290 -3.00 8.22 -14.30
C GLY A 290 -1.72 7.38 -14.31
N GLU A 291 -0.58 8.01 -14.06
CA GLU A 291 0.70 7.29 -13.91
C GLU A 291 0.65 6.34 -12.72
N ARG A 292 0.14 6.79 -11.58
CA ARG A 292 -0.03 5.96 -10.38
C ARG A 292 -0.97 4.78 -10.63
N PHE A 293 -2.05 5.00 -11.38
CA PHE A 293 -2.99 3.95 -11.78
C PHE A 293 -2.31 2.89 -12.66
N SER A 294 -1.60 3.31 -13.70
CA SER A 294 -0.88 2.40 -14.61
C SER A 294 0.23 1.64 -13.89
N GLN A 295 1.03 2.34 -13.07
CA GLN A 295 2.05 1.73 -12.22
C GLN A 295 1.44 0.69 -11.28
N PHE A 296 0.32 1.00 -10.61
CA PHE A 296 -0.34 0.07 -9.71
C PHE A 296 -0.78 -1.21 -10.45
N LEU A 297 -1.36 -1.11 -11.64
CA LEU A 297 -1.80 -2.28 -12.41
C LEU A 297 -0.63 -3.19 -12.81
N SER A 298 0.55 -2.64 -13.08
CA SER A 298 1.76 -3.43 -13.40
C SER A 298 2.25 -4.25 -12.22
N ILE A 299 2.06 -3.74 -11.00
CA ILE A 299 2.48 -4.38 -9.75
C ILE A 299 1.37 -5.14 -9.03
N ALA A 300 0.14 -5.14 -9.54
CA ALA A 300 -1.05 -5.77 -8.93
C ALA A 300 -0.95 -7.31 -8.88
N LYS A 301 0.19 -7.82 -8.41
CA LYS A 301 0.49 -9.24 -8.19
C LYS A 301 -0.06 -9.66 -6.82
N LYS A 302 -0.31 -10.96 -6.66
CA LYS A 302 -0.75 -11.62 -5.42
C LYS A 302 -2.24 -11.47 -5.09
N ARG A 303 -2.88 -12.61 -5.01
CA ARG A 303 -4.28 -12.76 -4.62
C ARG A 303 -4.42 -12.77 -3.10
N LEU A 304 -5.18 -11.84 -2.53
CA LEU A 304 -5.68 -11.93 -1.16
C LEU A 304 -6.96 -12.77 -1.13
N ARG A 305 -6.97 -13.86 -0.35
CA ARG A 305 -8.18 -14.66 -0.11
C ARG A 305 -8.95 -14.09 1.08
N TYR A 306 -10.29 -14.10 1.01
CA TYR A 306 -11.15 -13.57 2.10
C TYR A 306 -10.84 -14.15 3.47
N ARG A 307 -10.57 -15.47 3.54
CA ARG A 307 -10.21 -16.15 4.78
C ARG A 307 -8.96 -15.56 5.47
N MET A 308 -8.02 -14.99 4.71
CA MET A 308 -6.81 -14.37 5.28
C MET A 308 -7.10 -13.05 6.00
N LEU A 309 -8.26 -12.44 5.75
CA LEU A 309 -8.70 -11.22 6.44
C LEU A 309 -9.46 -11.51 7.72
N ILE A 310 -10.14 -12.65 7.81
CA ILE A 310 -11.01 -12.97 8.93
C ILE A 310 -10.35 -13.88 9.98
N LEU A 311 -9.31 -14.63 9.59
CA LEU A 311 -8.46 -15.40 10.52
C LEU A 311 -7.36 -14.51 11.11
#